data_e5f50939c912a2926609bd3ec47504cf
#
_entry.id   e5f50939c912a2926609bd3ec47504cf
#
_cell.length_a   1.000
_cell.length_b   1.000
_cell.length_c   1.000
_cell.angle_alpha   90.00
_cell.angle_beta   90.00
_cell.angle_gamma   90.00
#
_symmetry.space_group_name_H-M   'P 1'
#
loop_
_entity.id
_entity.type
_entity.pdbx_description
1 polymer ?
#
loop_
_entity_poly.entity_id
_entity_poly.type
_entity_poly.pdbx_seq_one_letter_code
_entity_poly.pdbx_strand_id
1 'polypeptide(L)'
;MGILDYNSAVELLQQNQELNDFVGQCSEQLVKKAEGKLNVIFPQTYRDFLLTYGAGNFGSEEIYGIVKEDFDNSGIPDAIWFTLKQRKEVNLPSNLVIIYHTGGEEMFCLDFNRLGKHQEPAVVSYVIGVDLEFQTYEIIANDFGEFLLQRVKMELGIS
;
A
#
# COMPACT_ATOMS: atom_id res chain seq x y z
N MET A 1 -1.55 -3.82 -17.00
CA MET A 1 -1.57 -5.13 -16.32
C MET A 1 -0.69 -5.06 -15.09
N GLY A 2 -1.27 -5.44 -13.94
CA GLY A 2 -0.64 -5.25 -12.65
C GLY A 2 0.76 -5.80 -12.50
N ILE A 3 1.00 -7.06 -12.89
CA ILE A 3 2.32 -7.68 -12.74
C ILE A 3 3.37 -7.04 -13.66
N LEU A 4 2.98 -6.66 -14.87
CA LEU A 4 3.90 -6.01 -15.79
C LEU A 4 4.27 -4.61 -15.32
N ASP A 5 3.29 -3.86 -14.83
CA ASP A 5 3.51 -2.54 -14.26
C ASP A 5 4.39 -2.62 -13.02
N TYR A 6 4.11 -3.62 -12.16
CA TYR A 6 4.90 -3.86 -10.97
C TYR A 6 6.36 -4.16 -11.32
N ASN A 7 6.59 -5.04 -12.29
CA ASN A 7 7.95 -5.37 -12.73
C ASN A 7 8.67 -4.15 -13.30
N SER A 8 7.96 -3.30 -14.04
CA SER A 8 8.53 -2.05 -14.54
C SER A 8 8.90 -1.11 -13.39
N ALA A 9 8.05 -1.02 -12.37
CA ALA A 9 8.34 -0.21 -11.19
C ALA A 9 9.59 -0.73 -10.46
N VAL A 10 9.69 -2.04 -10.25
CA VAL A 10 10.86 -2.66 -9.59
C VAL A 10 12.14 -2.38 -10.38
N GLU A 11 12.08 -2.47 -11.70
CA GLU A 11 13.23 -2.17 -12.55
C GLU A 11 13.71 -0.73 -12.34
N LEU A 12 12.77 0.22 -12.28
CA LEU A 12 13.11 1.62 -12.01
C LEU A 12 13.69 1.82 -10.60
N LEU A 13 13.17 1.10 -9.60
CA LEU A 13 13.73 1.13 -8.25
C LEU A 13 15.18 0.63 -8.25
N GLN A 14 15.46 -0.44 -8.97
CA GLN A 14 16.80 -1.03 -9.07
C GLN A 14 17.78 -0.11 -9.80
N GLN A 15 17.29 0.64 -10.78
CA GLN A 15 18.11 1.58 -11.54
C GLN A 15 18.40 2.88 -10.80
N ASN A 16 17.69 3.15 -9.71
CA ASN A 16 17.78 4.40 -8.95
C ASN A 16 17.92 4.11 -7.45
N GLN A 17 18.83 3.24 -7.10
CA GLN A 17 18.99 2.76 -5.71
C GLN A 17 19.34 3.87 -4.72
N GLU A 18 19.93 4.95 -5.17
CA GLU A 18 20.27 6.09 -4.34
C GLU A 18 19.04 6.76 -3.72
N LEU A 19 17.85 6.55 -4.32
CA LEU A 19 16.59 7.08 -3.80
C LEU A 19 15.88 6.11 -2.86
N ASN A 20 16.34 4.88 -2.76
CA ASN A 20 15.69 3.84 -1.94
C ASN A 20 16.05 3.99 -0.46
N ASP A 21 15.02 4.02 0.36
CA ASP A 21 15.16 3.97 1.82
C ASP A 21 14.04 3.07 2.36
N PHE A 22 14.23 1.76 2.18
CA PHE A 22 13.25 0.75 2.58
C PHE A 22 13.73 0.00 3.81
N VAL A 23 12.77 -0.49 4.59
CA VAL A 23 13.04 -1.32 5.78
C VAL A 23 13.80 -2.58 5.41
N GLY A 24 13.43 -3.20 4.29
CA GLY A 24 14.06 -4.41 3.80
C GLY A 24 13.14 -5.63 3.86
N GLN A 25 13.70 -6.77 3.57
CA GLN A 25 12.96 -8.02 3.43
C GLN A 25 12.15 -8.37 4.67
N CYS A 26 10.97 -8.93 4.42
CA CYS A 26 10.05 -9.42 5.44
C CYS A 26 9.83 -10.91 5.21
N SER A 27 9.64 -11.70 6.27
CA SER A 27 9.40 -13.14 6.13
C SER A 27 7.98 -13.44 5.66
N GLU A 28 7.80 -14.58 5.00
CA GLU A 28 6.45 -15.03 4.62
C GLU A 28 5.55 -15.25 5.83
N GLN A 29 6.13 -15.71 6.95
CA GLN A 29 5.37 -15.89 8.20
C GLN A 29 4.81 -14.58 8.70
N LEU A 30 5.60 -13.50 8.61
CA LEU A 30 5.16 -12.18 9.05
C LEU A 30 4.09 -11.61 8.11
N VAL A 31 4.22 -11.84 6.81
CA VAL A 31 3.20 -11.46 5.84
C VAL A 31 1.87 -12.17 6.14
N LYS A 32 1.92 -13.47 6.41
CA LYS A 32 0.72 -14.25 6.79
C LYS A 32 0.10 -13.76 8.08
N LYS A 33 0.93 -13.40 9.06
CA LYS A 33 0.44 -12.82 10.32
C LYS A 33 -0.30 -11.51 10.06
N ALA A 34 0.24 -10.68 9.19
CA ALA A 34 -0.40 -9.42 8.79
C ALA A 34 -1.74 -9.66 8.12
N GLU A 35 -1.80 -10.61 7.19
CA GLU A 35 -3.05 -10.99 6.53
C GLU A 35 -4.11 -11.44 7.54
N GLY A 36 -3.70 -12.23 8.51
CA GLY A 36 -4.60 -12.68 9.58
C GLY A 36 -5.13 -11.53 10.42
N LYS A 37 -4.27 -10.59 10.78
CA LYS A 37 -4.66 -9.40 11.55
C LYS A 37 -5.66 -8.52 10.80
N LEU A 38 -5.45 -8.35 9.50
CA LEU A 38 -6.31 -7.50 8.67
C LEU A 38 -7.52 -8.26 8.11
N ASN A 39 -7.51 -9.56 8.19
CA ASN A 39 -8.53 -10.45 7.61
C ASN A 39 -8.66 -10.27 6.10
N VAL A 40 -7.53 -10.24 5.41
CA VAL A 40 -7.44 -10.12 3.95
C VAL A 40 -6.36 -11.05 3.43
N ILE A 41 -6.36 -11.28 2.12
CA ILE A 41 -5.26 -11.96 1.43
C ILE A 41 -4.66 -10.96 0.45
N PHE A 42 -3.38 -10.62 0.66
CA PHE A 42 -2.72 -9.64 -0.19
C PHE A 42 -2.58 -10.12 -1.63
N PRO A 43 -2.73 -9.22 -2.61
CA PRO A 43 -2.45 -9.58 -4.00
C PRO A 43 -0.96 -9.88 -4.18
N GLN A 44 -0.65 -10.65 -5.22
CA GLN A 44 0.72 -11.09 -5.50
C GLN A 44 1.71 -9.93 -5.54
N THR A 45 1.36 -8.84 -6.19
CA THR A 45 2.26 -7.68 -6.34
C THR A 45 2.57 -7.02 -5.01
N TYR A 46 1.56 -6.79 -4.17
CA TYR A 46 1.79 -6.19 -2.85
C TYR A 46 2.54 -7.15 -1.93
N ARG A 47 2.22 -8.45 -1.99
CA ARG A 47 2.96 -9.48 -1.25
C ARG A 47 4.44 -9.47 -1.60
N ASP A 48 4.74 -9.41 -2.90
CA ASP A 48 6.14 -9.36 -3.35
C ASP A 48 6.85 -8.09 -2.85
N PHE A 49 6.16 -6.96 -2.88
CA PHE A 49 6.68 -5.71 -2.34
C PHE A 49 7.04 -5.86 -0.85
N LEU A 50 6.13 -6.44 -0.07
CA LEU A 50 6.37 -6.66 1.37
C LEU A 50 7.55 -7.56 1.61
N LEU A 51 7.65 -8.67 0.85
CA LEU A 51 8.74 -9.65 1.00
C LEU A 51 10.09 -9.06 0.61
N THR A 52 10.12 -8.16 -0.36
CA THR A 52 11.36 -7.60 -0.92
C THR A 52 11.79 -6.32 -0.23
N TYR A 53 10.86 -5.39 -0.04
CA TYR A 53 11.15 -4.04 0.45
C TYR A 53 10.59 -3.75 1.84
N GLY A 54 9.58 -4.47 2.28
CA GLY A 54 8.92 -4.25 3.56
C GLY A 54 8.02 -3.02 3.52
N ALA A 55 8.62 -1.87 3.65
CA ALA A 55 7.96 -0.55 3.63
C ALA A 55 9.04 0.51 3.47
N GLY A 56 8.67 1.71 3.10
CA GLY A 56 9.62 2.83 3.10
C GLY A 56 9.47 3.76 1.93
N ASN A 57 10.59 4.41 1.59
CA ASN A 57 10.60 5.53 0.67
C ASN A 57 11.35 5.25 -0.61
N PHE A 58 10.82 5.78 -1.70
CA PHE A 58 11.56 6.03 -2.93
C PHE A 58 11.56 7.54 -3.13
N GLY A 59 12.67 8.20 -2.79
CA GLY A 59 12.69 9.65 -2.73
C GLY A 59 11.68 10.19 -1.72
N SER A 60 10.76 11.04 -2.17
CA SER A 60 9.70 11.60 -1.32
C SER A 60 8.45 10.74 -1.26
N GLU A 61 8.38 9.68 -2.07
CA GLU A 61 7.22 8.79 -2.10
C GLU A 61 7.36 7.70 -1.04
N GLU A 62 6.45 7.67 -0.08
CA GLU A 62 6.45 6.72 1.02
C GLU A 62 5.35 5.68 0.82
N ILE A 63 5.75 4.42 0.69
CA ILE A 63 4.82 3.30 0.51
C ILE A 63 4.71 2.55 1.83
N TYR A 64 3.49 2.40 2.33
CA TYR A 64 3.24 1.70 3.58
C TYR A 64 3.29 0.20 3.37
N GLY A 65 3.85 -0.49 4.35
CA GLY A 65 3.98 -1.93 4.32
C GLY A 65 4.20 -2.48 5.72
N ILE A 66 5.13 -3.44 5.86
CA ILE A 66 5.46 -4.05 7.14
C ILE A 66 6.80 -3.52 7.63
N VAL A 67 6.80 -2.88 8.80
CA VAL A 67 8.00 -2.32 9.42
C VAL A 67 8.61 -3.29 10.43
N LYS A 68 7.78 -3.91 11.28
CA LYS A 68 8.24 -4.83 12.33
C LYS A 68 7.12 -5.79 12.75
N GLU A 69 7.52 -6.79 13.57
CA GLU A 69 6.62 -7.87 14.00
C GLU A 69 5.47 -7.41 14.91
N ASP A 70 5.72 -6.40 15.72
CA ASP A 70 4.74 -5.92 16.70
C ASP A 70 3.83 -4.88 16.05
N PHE A 71 2.74 -5.35 15.48
CA PHE A 71 1.77 -4.49 14.82
C PHE A 71 0.99 -3.58 15.78
N ASP A 72 1.00 -3.88 17.06
CA ASP A 72 0.30 -3.06 18.05
C ASP A 72 1.14 -1.86 18.49
N ASN A 73 2.46 -1.97 18.41
CA ASN A 73 3.42 -0.96 18.86
C ASN A 73 4.36 -0.54 17.74
N SER A 74 3.82 -0.27 16.57
CA SER A 74 4.58 0.18 15.41
C SER A 74 4.30 1.66 15.14
N GLY A 75 4.60 2.09 13.93
CA GLY A 75 4.38 3.47 13.50
C GLY A 75 4.43 3.56 11.99
N ILE A 76 4.23 4.77 11.47
CA ILE A 76 4.34 5.04 10.04
C ILE A 76 5.76 4.70 9.57
N PRO A 77 5.95 3.98 8.47
CA PRO A 77 4.97 3.62 7.45
C PRO A 77 4.45 2.17 7.55
N ASP A 78 4.04 1.72 8.72
CA ASP A 78 3.48 0.39 8.90
C ASP A 78 2.00 0.39 8.52
N ALA A 79 1.68 -0.26 7.38
CA ALA A 79 0.31 -0.34 6.87
C ALA A 79 -0.61 -1.10 7.82
N ILE A 80 -0.09 -2.14 8.49
CA ILE A 80 -0.89 -3.01 9.36
C ILE A 80 -1.29 -2.23 10.61
N TRP A 81 -0.31 -1.66 11.28
CA TRP A 81 -0.55 -0.84 12.47
C TRP A 81 -1.51 0.31 12.17
N PHE A 82 -1.25 1.04 11.09
CA PHE A 82 -2.05 2.22 10.75
C PHE A 82 -3.47 1.86 10.35
N THR A 83 -3.64 0.81 9.55
CA THR A 83 -4.97 0.34 9.14
C THR A 83 -5.80 -0.11 10.36
N LEU A 84 -5.20 -0.89 11.26
CA LEU A 84 -5.88 -1.34 12.48
C LEU A 84 -6.26 -0.16 13.37
N LYS A 85 -5.37 0.81 13.49
CA LYS A 85 -5.63 2.03 14.26
C LYS A 85 -6.81 2.83 13.68
N GLN A 86 -6.85 3.00 12.37
CA GLN A 86 -7.93 3.72 11.71
C GLN A 86 -9.27 2.97 11.79
N ARG A 87 -9.23 1.64 11.72
CA ARG A 87 -10.44 0.83 11.94
C ARG A 87 -11.04 1.06 13.32
N LYS A 88 -10.17 1.19 14.32
CA LYS A 88 -10.60 1.39 15.71
C LYS A 88 -11.06 2.82 15.97
N GLU A 89 -10.35 3.81 15.45
CA GLU A 89 -10.59 5.22 15.79
C GLU A 89 -11.65 5.89 14.92
N VAL A 90 -11.71 5.55 13.64
CA VAL A 90 -12.62 6.21 12.69
C VAL A 90 -13.50 5.24 11.91
N ASN A 91 -13.57 3.99 12.34
CA ASN A 91 -14.38 2.95 11.72
C ASN A 91 -14.05 2.74 10.24
N LEU A 92 -12.76 2.78 9.89
CA LEU A 92 -12.33 2.49 8.52
C LEU A 92 -12.91 1.14 8.09
N PRO A 93 -13.56 1.04 6.91
CA PRO A 93 -14.14 -0.21 6.45
C PRO A 93 -13.10 -1.34 6.39
N SER A 94 -13.53 -2.55 6.76
CA SER A 94 -12.63 -3.71 6.85
C SER A 94 -12.11 -4.19 5.50
N ASN A 95 -12.71 -3.75 4.41
CA ASN A 95 -12.26 -4.05 3.04
C ASN A 95 -11.13 -3.13 2.56
N LEU A 96 -10.73 -2.14 3.37
CA LEU A 96 -9.68 -1.19 2.99
C LEU A 96 -8.40 -1.44 3.79
N VAL A 97 -7.26 -1.42 3.09
CA VAL A 97 -5.92 -1.47 3.70
C VAL A 97 -5.15 -0.24 3.21
N ILE A 98 -4.74 0.60 4.14
CA ILE A 98 -4.06 1.86 3.82
C ILE A 98 -2.63 1.57 3.40
N ILE A 99 -2.25 2.03 2.19
CA ILE A 99 -0.89 1.82 1.65
C ILE A 99 -0.15 3.13 1.38
N TYR A 100 -0.83 4.28 1.53
CA TYR A 100 -0.23 5.57 1.21
C TYR A 100 -1.03 6.69 1.88
N HIS A 101 -0.33 7.72 2.36
CA HIS A 101 -0.97 8.90 2.92
C HIS A 101 -0.44 10.13 2.16
N THR A 102 -1.36 10.96 1.67
CA THR A 102 -0.99 12.11 0.84
C THR A 102 -0.40 13.27 1.62
N GLY A 103 -0.43 13.20 2.96
CA GLY A 103 -0.03 14.29 3.84
C GLY A 103 -1.18 15.25 4.16
N GLY A 104 -2.31 15.11 3.47
CA GLY A 104 -3.52 15.86 3.71
C GLY A 104 -4.63 14.99 4.26
N GLU A 105 -5.83 15.13 3.72
CA GLU A 105 -7.01 14.41 4.19
C GLU A 105 -7.24 13.08 3.46
N GLU A 106 -6.50 12.83 2.38
CA GLU A 106 -6.65 11.60 1.60
C GLU A 106 -5.66 10.54 2.02
N MET A 107 -6.15 9.30 2.05
CA MET A 107 -5.33 8.10 2.15
C MET A 107 -5.66 7.20 0.97
N PHE A 108 -4.66 6.55 0.40
CA PHE A 108 -4.89 5.60 -0.69
C PHE A 108 -4.86 4.19 -0.13
N CYS A 109 -5.87 3.40 -0.49
CA CYS A 109 -6.12 2.09 0.09
C CYS A 109 -6.29 1.02 -0.98
N LEU A 110 -5.83 -0.19 -0.68
CA LEU A 110 -6.28 -1.37 -1.42
C LEU A 110 -7.73 -1.64 -1.03
N ASP A 111 -8.60 -1.79 -2.01
CA ASP A 111 -10.03 -2.06 -1.77
C ASP A 111 -10.36 -3.50 -2.18
N PHE A 112 -10.48 -4.38 -1.17
CA PHE A 112 -10.73 -5.80 -1.39
C PHE A 112 -12.15 -6.11 -1.84
N ASN A 113 -13.06 -5.12 -1.81
CA ASN A 113 -14.40 -5.24 -2.37
C ASN A 113 -14.46 -4.81 -3.84
N ARG A 114 -13.36 -4.30 -4.40
CA ARG A 114 -13.32 -3.79 -5.77
C ARG A 114 -12.13 -4.41 -6.49
N LEU A 115 -12.36 -5.62 -7.02
CA LEU A 115 -11.34 -6.35 -7.75
C LEU A 115 -11.33 -5.90 -9.21
N GLY A 116 -10.16 -5.53 -9.69
CA GLY A 116 -9.93 -5.20 -11.09
C GLY A 116 -9.65 -6.45 -11.92
N LYS A 117 -9.06 -6.25 -13.10
CA LYS A 117 -8.57 -7.34 -13.93
C LYS A 117 -7.57 -8.16 -13.12
N HIS A 118 -7.46 -9.44 -13.34
CA HIS A 118 -6.55 -10.35 -12.64
C HIS A 118 -6.85 -10.54 -11.15
N GLN A 119 -8.06 -10.16 -10.69
CA GLN A 119 -8.52 -10.38 -9.32
C GLN A 119 -7.69 -9.64 -8.26
N GLU A 120 -7.02 -8.55 -8.65
CA GLU A 120 -6.29 -7.73 -7.70
C GLU A 120 -7.15 -6.54 -7.24
N PRO A 121 -7.06 -6.16 -5.97
CA PRO A 121 -7.82 -5.02 -5.47
C PRO A 121 -7.35 -3.71 -6.09
N ALA A 122 -8.31 -2.87 -6.46
CA ALA A 122 -8.03 -1.51 -6.93
C ALA A 122 -7.48 -0.66 -5.79
N VAL A 123 -6.71 0.37 -6.13
CA VAL A 123 -6.29 1.39 -5.18
C VAL A 123 -7.29 2.54 -5.25
N VAL A 124 -7.91 2.86 -4.12
CA VAL A 124 -8.95 3.88 -4.05
C VAL A 124 -8.58 4.96 -3.04
N SER A 125 -9.18 6.14 -3.18
CA SER A 125 -9.04 7.23 -2.24
C SER A 125 -10.07 7.10 -1.12
N TYR A 126 -9.62 7.27 0.12
CA TYR A 126 -10.47 7.41 1.30
C TYR A 126 -10.17 8.79 1.91
N VAL A 127 -11.21 9.59 2.16
CA VAL A 127 -11.03 10.95 2.68
C VAL A 127 -11.36 10.97 4.17
N ILE A 128 -10.39 11.35 4.99
CA ILE A 128 -10.55 11.44 6.44
C ILE A 128 -11.58 12.52 6.79
N GLY A 129 -12.48 12.21 7.72
CA GLY A 129 -13.46 13.19 8.20
C GLY A 129 -14.73 13.26 7.39
N VAL A 130 -14.82 12.52 6.29
CA VAL A 130 -16.05 12.42 5.49
C VAL A 130 -16.81 11.17 5.94
N ASP A 131 -18.11 11.30 6.18
CA ASP A 131 -18.94 10.17 6.59
C ASP A 131 -18.90 9.06 5.53
N LEU A 132 -18.99 7.81 5.97
CA LEU A 132 -18.88 6.66 5.06
C LEU A 132 -19.89 6.73 3.91
N GLU A 133 -21.11 7.20 4.17
CA GLU A 133 -22.16 7.32 3.15
C GLU A 133 -21.83 8.34 2.06
N PHE A 134 -20.92 9.27 2.32
CA PHE A 134 -20.51 10.30 1.37
C PHE A 134 -19.15 10.05 0.74
N GLN A 135 -18.47 8.94 1.11
CA GLN A 135 -17.21 8.56 0.47
C GLN A 135 -17.46 8.13 -0.98
N THR A 136 -16.65 8.63 -1.90
CA THR A 136 -16.77 8.27 -3.31
C THR A 136 -15.83 7.15 -3.71
N TYR A 137 -14.79 6.90 -2.91
CA TYR A 137 -13.75 5.88 -3.19
C TYR A 137 -13.22 5.99 -4.62
N GLU A 138 -12.77 7.20 -4.98
CA GLU A 138 -12.22 7.45 -6.31
C GLU A 138 -11.11 6.44 -6.61
N ILE A 139 -11.16 5.84 -7.81
CA ILE A 139 -10.13 4.88 -8.24
C ILE A 139 -8.87 5.65 -8.63
N ILE A 140 -7.78 5.38 -7.92
CA ILE A 140 -6.47 5.99 -8.15
C ILE A 140 -5.65 5.13 -9.12
N ALA A 141 -5.76 3.81 -8.99
CA ALA A 141 -5.09 2.85 -9.86
C ALA A 141 -5.88 1.56 -9.89
N ASN A 142 -5.74 0.79 -10.95
CA ASN A 142 -6.48 -0.47 -11.11
C ASN A 142 -5.94 -1.58 -10.20
N ASP A 143 -4.69 -1.47 -9.77
CA ASP A 143 -4.05 -2.43 -8.86
C ASP A 143 -2.80 -1.82 -8.25
N PHE A 144 -2.17 -2.55 -7.32
CA PHE A 144 -0.97 -2.06 -6.65
C PHE A 144 0.22 -1.86 -7.60
N GLY A 145 0.38 -2.74 -8.59
CA GLY A 145 1.48 -2.63 -9.55
C GLY A 145 1.41 -1.32 -10.34
N GLU A 146 0.23 -1.00 -10.85
CA GLU A 146 0.01 0.28 -11.54
C GLU A 146 0.25 1.46 -10.59
N PHE A 147 -0.24 1.36 -9.36
CA PHE A 147 -0.05 2.40 -8.36
C PHE A 147 1.44 2.65 -8.07
N LEU A 148 2.19 1.59 -7.82
CA LEU A 148 3.63 1.72 -7.54
C LEU A 148 4.36 2.35 -8.71
N LEU A 149 4.05 1.92 -9.93
CA LEU A 149 4.67 2.50 -11.13
C LEU A 149 4.37 3.99 -11.25
N GLN A 150 3.13 4.40 -11.00
CA GLN A 150 2.76 5.82 -11.00
C GLN A 150 3.58 6.61 -10.00
N ARG A 151 3.74 6.12 -8.78
CA ARG A 151 4.49 6.82 -7.73
C ARG A 151 5.97 6.93 -8.06
N VAL A 152 6.55 5.84 -8.56
CA VAL A 152 7.96 5.84 -8.96
C VAL A 152 8.21 6.82 -10.11
N LYS A 153 7.35 6.80 -11.12
CA LYS A 153 7.46 7.74 -12.25
C LYS A 153 7.31 9.19 -11.81
N MET A 154 6.40 9.47 -10.88
CA MET A 154 6.22 10.82 -10.34
C MET A 154 7.48 11.31 -9.65
N GLU A 155 8.12 10.47 -8.84
CA GLU A 155 9.35 10.84 -8.15
C GLU A 155 10.48 11.12 -9.15
N LEU A 156 10.55 10.33 -10.22
CA LEU A 156 11.58 10.50 -11.27
C LEU A 156 11.27 11.64 -12.25
N GLY A 157 10.06 12.20 -12.21
CA GLY A 157 9.64 13.24 -13.14
C GLY A 157 9.48 12.76 -14.58
N ILE A 158 9.11 11.49 -14.76
CA ILE A 158 8.89 10.87 -16.07
C ILE A 158 7.43 10.46 -16.23
N SER A 159 7.02 10.23 -17.47
CA SER A 159 5.64 9.87 -17.80
C SER A 159 5.47 8.36 -17.94
#